data_71d36c280f4b7ca7f7b21313d98ca126
#
_entry.id   71d36c280f4b7ca7f7b21313d98ca126
#
_cell.length_a   1.000
_cell.length_b   1.000
_cell.length_c   1.000
_cell.angle_alpha   90.00
_cell.angle_beta   90.00
_cell.angle_gamma   90.00
#
_symmetry.space_group_name_H-M   'P 1'
#
loop_
_entity.id
_entity.type
_entity.pdbx_description
1 polymer ?
#
loop_
_entity_poly.entity_id
_entity_poly.type
_entity_poly.pdbx_seq_one_letter_code
_entity_poly.pdbx_strand_id
1 'polypeptide(L)'
;TLLNMLDSALENGVSANTIAFLAFTRKAANEAKERASNRFHLDPEKDLFYFRTLHSLALSSSGIRTEQVMGKEHYKELSDLISIPLVSGSTLEDDILDRQANDHPILSLINLARLCKTSLREQYNKTYMVFDWNTVNYVDKCYKEYKQQHELYDFTDMLQCFIDEAEVSCPKFELVFLDEAQDLSPLQWDIAHILDKNAKKMYAAGDDDQAIYRWAGADVEHFITLDGSSETLSQSYRVPRLIHRTAETIVSRINNRYPKRYEPKNEDGSVQHVSRLEDLDVSSGQWLILAQAGYILNPVVDMLKSSGYLFTHKGHRSISAKISSAVNGWEQMRKGKSITLETVKDIYSFMFFFFF
;
A
#
# COMPACT_ATOMS: atom_id res chain seq x y z
N THR A 1 -14.36 4.44 12.80
CA THR A 1 -14.81 5.75 13.34
C THR A 1 -14.92 6.79 12.25
N LEU A 2 -13.90 7.00 11.39
CA LEU A 2 -14.03 7.91 10.23
C LEU A 2 -15.26 7.56 9.37
N LEU A 3 -15.49 6.27 9.10
CA LEU A 3 -16.66 5.83 8.34
C LEU A 3 -17.97 6.16 9.04
N ASN A 4 -18.04 6.14 10.37
CA ASN A 4 -19.25 6.54 11.10
C ASN A 4 -19.44 8.06 11.05
N MET A 5 -18.36 8.84 11.06
CA MET A 5 -18.42 10.29 10.88
C MET A 5 -18.87 10.67 9.46
N LEU A 6 -18.37 9.93 8.45
CA LEU A 6 -18.83 10.03 7.07
C LEU A 6 -20.33 9.74 6.96
N ASP A 7 -20.77 8.61 7.55
CA ASP A 7 -22.20 8.24 7.58
C ASP A 7 -23.05 9.36 8.19
N SER A 8 -22.62 9.91 9.33
CA SER A 8 -23.33 11.01 10.00
C SER A 8 -23.35 12.29 9.15
N ALA A 9 -22.28 12.60 8.41
CA ALA A 9 -22.26 13.76 7.53
C ALA A 9 -23.27 13.61 6.39
N LEU A 10 -23.32 12.43 5.77
CA LEU A 10 -24.27 12.13 4.70
C LEU A 10 -25.71 12.13 5.18
N GLU A 11 -25.99 11.57 6.37
CA GLU A 11 -27.31 11.60 7.02
C GLU A 11 -27.77 13.04 7.33
N ASN A 12 -26.84 13.94 7.64
CA ASN A 12 -27.11 15.36 7.88
C ASN A 12 -27.19 16.18 6.58
N GLY A 13 -27.17 15.55 5.41
CA GLY A 13 -27.40 16.20 4.13
C GLY A 13 -26.16 16.86 3.52
N VAL A 14 -24.96 16.56 4.02
CA VAL A 14 -23.72 17.01 3.33
C VAL A 14 -23.62 16.28 1.99
N SER A 15 -23.42 17.03 0.94
CA SER A 15 -23.35 16.45 -0.41
C SER A 15 -22.08 15.61 -0.59
N ALA A 16 -22.23 14.37 -1.02
CA ALA A 16 -21.14 13.38 -1.12
C ALA A 16 -20.00 13.88 -2.03
N ASN A 17 -20.30 14.62 -3.09
CA ASN A 17 -19.30 15.18 -3.99
C ASN A 17 -18.48 16.35 -3.40
N THR A 18 -18.82 16.81 -2.20
CA THR A 18 -18.04 17.79 -1.41
C THR A 18 -17.26 17.15 -0.28
N ILE A 19 -17.27 15.83 -0.18
CA ILE A 19 -16.53 15.06 0.80
C ILE A 19 -15.36 14.36 0.13
N ALA A 20 -14.14 14.54 0.65
CA ALA A 20 -13.00 13.73 0.28
C ALA A 20 -12.72 12.68 1.37
N PHE A 21 -12.56 11.43 0.96
CA PHE A 21 -12.06 10.35 1.80
C PHE A 21 -10.75 9.82 1.20
N LEU A 22 -9.64 10.20 1.82
CA LEU A 22 -8.32 9.93 1.30
C LEU A 22 -7.63 8.90 2.18
N ALA A 23 -7.26 7.77 1.58
CA ALA A 23 -6.59 6.70 2.27
C ALA A 23 -5.19 6.47 1.69
N PHE A 24 -4.32 5.88 2.51
CA PHE A 24 -2.98 5.51 2.08
C PHE A 24 -2.99 4.40 1.03
N THR A 25 -3.91 3.44 1.13
CA THR A 25 -4.05 2.33 0.17
C THR A 25 -5.34 2.42 -0.62
N ARG A 26 -5.32 1.89 -1.84
CA ARG A 26 -6.53 1.77 -2.69
C ARG A 26 -7.60 0.90 -2.04
N LYS A 27 -7.18 -0.16 -1.34
CA LYS A 27 -8.10 -1.07 -0.66
C LYS A 27 -8.94 -0.32 0.38
N ALA A 28 -8.32 0.50 1.21
CA ALA A 28 -9.02 1.29 2.22
C ALA A 28 -9.95 2.35 1.59
N ALA A 29 -9.50 3.02 0.52
CA ALA A 29 -10.33 3.97 -0.22
C ALA A 29 -11.55 3.30 -0.85
N ASN A 30 -11.37 2.13 -1.47
CA ASN A 30 -12.46 1.37 -2.08
C ASN A 30 -13.45 0.83 -1.05
N GLU A 31 -12.99 0.37 0.12
CA GLU A 31 -13.87 -0.07 1.22
C GLU A 31 -14.78 1.07 1.70
N ALA A 32 -14.23 2.27 1.88
CA ALA A 32 -15.02 3.45 2.20
C ALA A 32 -16.04 3.80 1.10
N LYS A 33 -15.60 3.74 -0.16
CA LYS A 33 -16.43 4.00 -1.35
C LYS A 33 -17.59 3.01 -1.46
N GLU A 34 -17.32 1.73 -1.34
CA GLU A 34 -18.33 0.66 -1.38
C GLU A 34 -19.34 0.79 -0.23
N ARG A 35 -18.86 1.04 0.99
CA ARG A 35 -19.73 1.21 2.15
C ARG A 35 -20.68 2.39 1.97
N ALA A 36 -20.18 3.55 1.55
CA ALA A 36 -21.00 4.74 1.31
C ALA A 36 -22.00 4.50 0.17
N SER A 37 -21.55 3.91 -0.93
CA SER A 37 -22.39 3.58 -2.08
C SER A 37 -23.55 2.65 -1.68
N ASN A 38 -23.24 1.56 -0.98
CA ASN A 38 -24.25 0.57 -0.58
C ASN A 38 -25.26 1.13 0.44
N ARG A 39 -24.78 1.93 1.39
CA ARG A 39 -25.64 2.45 2.48
C ARG A 39 -26.55 3.60 2.04
N PHE A 40 -26.04 4.49 1.18
CA PHE A 40 -26.72 5.73 0.79
C PHE A 40 -27.18 5.71 -0.67
N HIS A 41 -27.02 4.57 -1.37
CA HIS A 41 -27.37 4.42 -2.79
C HIS A 41 -26.73 5.45 -3.70
N LEU A 42 -25.46 5.80 -3.44
CA LEU A 42 -24.66 6.76 -4.19
C LEU A 42 -23.96 6.09 -5.38
N ASP A 43 -23.82 6.84 -6.46
CA ASP A 43 -23.03 6.42 -7.61
C ASP A 43 -21.53 6.52 -7.29
N PRO A 44 -20.78 5.40 -7.29
CA PRO A 44 -19.36 5.41 -6.91
C PRO A 44 -18.50 6.34 -7.76
N GLU A 45 -18.81 6.54 -9.04
CA GLU A 45 -17.99 7.32 -9.96
C GLU A 45 -18.38 8.80 -10.01
N LYS A 46 -19.64 9.12 -9.74
CA LYS A 46 -20.15 10.50 -9.78
C LYS A 46 -20.17 11.16 -8.43
N ASP A 47 -20.75 10.46 -7.44
CA ASP A 47 -20.99 11.04 -6.12
C ASP A 47 -19.77 10.89 -5.20
N LEU A 48 -18.98 9.81 -5.38
CA LEU A 48 -17.84 9.45 -4.53
C LEU A 48 -16.50 9.61 -5.26
N PHE A 49 -16.42 10.59 -6.15
CA PHE A 49 -15.23 10.84 -6.96
C PHE A 49 -13.97 11.10 -6.14
N TYR A 50 -14.07 11.72 -4.97
CA TYR A 50 -12.95 12.03 -4.07
C TYR A 50 -12.67 10.96 -3.00
N PHE A 51 -13.23 9.75 -3.16
CA PHE A 51 -12.89 8.59 -2.34
C PHE A 51 -11.77 7.81 -3.01
N ARG A 52 -10.51 8.15 -2.68
CA ARG A 52 -9.33 7.64 -3.40
C ARG A 52 -8.04 7.79 -2.61
N THR A 53 -6.90 7.43 -3.20
CA THR A 53 -5.59 7.73 -2.62
C THR A 53 -5.13 9.14 -2.97
N LEU A 54 -4.18 9.70 -2.19
CA LEU A 54 -3.59 11.02 -2.48
C LEU A 54 -3.00 11.10 -3.89
N HIS A 55 -2.31 10.06 -4.36
CA HIS A 55 -1.77 10.03 -5.72
C HIS A 55 -2.85 10.04 -6.78
N SER A 56 -3.95 9.31 -6.55
CA SER A 56 -5.08 9.31 -7.48
C SER A 56 -5.78 10.68 -7.53
N LEU A 57 -5.87 11.37 -6.38
CA LEU A 57 -6.36 12.74 -6.32
C LEU A 57 -5.43 13.68 -7.10
N ALA A 58 -4.13 13.62 -6.83
CA ALA A 58 -3.14 14.45 -7.50
C ALA A 58 -3.17 14.26 -9.03
N LEU A 59 -3.17 13.01 -9.50
CA LEU A 59 -3.28 12.73 -10.95
C LEU A 59 -4.56 13.32 -11.56
N SER A 60 -5.72 13.14 -10.91
CA SER A 60 -6.99 13.62 -11.46
C SER A 60 -7.13 15.14 -11.45
N SER A 61 -6.33 15.85 -10.65
CA SER A 61 -6.39 17.31 -10.48
C SER A 61 -5.25 18.06 -11.20
N SER A 62 -4.17 17.35 -11.60
CA SER A 62 -2.98 17.97 -12.19
C SER A 62 -3.03 18.09 -13.73
N GLY A 63 -4.13 17.71 -14.37
CA GLY A 63 -4.22 17.72 -15.85
C GLY A 63 -3.29 16.74 -16.58
N ILE A 64 -2.51 15.93 -15.84
CA ILE A 64 -1.62 14.90 -16.40
C ILE A 64 -2.48 13.79 -17.00
N ARG A 65 -2.25 13.48 -18.27
CA ARG A 65 -2.93 12.37 -18.96
C ARG A 65 -2.26 11.05 -18.60
N THR A 66 -3.03 9.96 -18.58
CA THR A 66 -2.53 8.62 -18.23
C THR A 66 -1.34 8.17 -19.09
N GLU A 67 -1.35 8.58 -20.38
CA GLU A 67 -0.27 8.26 -21.33
C GLU A 67 1.04 8.98 -21.02
N GLN A 68 0.99 10.06 -20.26
CA GLN A 68 2.16 10.81 -19.81
C GLN A 68 2.77 10.24 -18.52
N VAL A 69 2.16 9.22 -17.93
CA VAL A 69 2.69 8.58 -16.71
C VAL A 69 3.72 7.53 -17.09
N MET A 70 4.90 7.60 -16.48
CA MET A 70 5.95 6.61 -16.69
C MET A 70 5.49 5.18 -16.38
N GLY A 71 5.56 4.32 -17.38
CA GLY A 71 5.26 2.89 -17.31
C GLY A 71 6.51 2.04 -17.54
N LYS A 72 6.34 0.72 -17.44
CA LYS A 72 7.43 -0.27 -17.61
C LYS A 72 8.23 -0.10 -18.90
N GLU A 73 7.58 0.26 -20.00
CA GLU A 73 8.23 0.47 -21.28
C GLU A 73 9.20 1.65 -21.24
N HIS A 74 8.82 2.75 -20.61
CA HIS A 74 9.67 3.94 -20.46
C HIS A 74 10.91 3.65 -19.61
N TYR A 75 10.77 2.89 -18.52
CA TYR A 75 11.92 2.47 -17.68
C TYR A 75 12.85 1.54 -18.44
N LYS A 76 12.31 0.66 -19.28
CA LYS A 76 13.11 -0.23 -20.14
C LYS A 76 13.88 0.58 -21.17
N GLU A 77 13.22 1.50 -21.87
CA GLU A 77 13.87 2.37 -22.87
C GLU A 77 14.99 3.21 -22.23
N LEU A 78 14.73 3.83 -21.08
CA LEU A 78 15.77 4.55 -20.35
C LEU A 78 16.93 3.63 -19.94
N SER A 79 16.65 2.40 -19.48
CA SER A 79 17.69 1.42 -19.15
C SER A 79 18.59 1.11 -20.33
N ASP A 80 18.00 0.92 -21.50
CA ASP A 80 18.73 0.64 -22.74
C ASP A 80 19.60 1.85 -23.17
N LEU A 81 19.06 3.07 -23.06
CA LEU A 81 19.77 4.31 -23.38
C LEU A 81 21.00 4.55 -22.50
N ILE A 82 20.88 4.32 -21.19
CA ILE A 82 21.98 4.58 -20.26
C ILE A 82 22.84 3.35 -19.97
N SER A 83 22.50 2.20 -20.54
CA SER A 83 23.18 0.90 -20.31
C SER A 83 23.26 0.50 -18.83
N ILE A 84 22.27 0.90 -18.03
CA ILE A 84 22.10 0.52 -16.63
C ILE A 84 20.72 -0.10 -16.48
N PRO A 85 20.59 -1.36 -16.05
CA PRO A 85 19.29 -2.01 -15.94
C PRO A 85 18.46 -1.38 -14.81
N LEU A 86 17.53 -0.49 -15.16
CA LEU A 86 16.57 0.13 -14.24
C LEU A 86 15.27 -0.68 -14.32
N VAL A 87 15.13 -1.66 -13.44
CA VAL A 87 13.86 -2.40 -13.35
C VAL A 87 12.92 -1.61 -12.46
N SER A 88 11.79 -1.15 -13.02
CA SER A 88 10.63 -0.74 -12.25
C SER A 88 9.51 -1.75 -12.47
N GLY A 89 9.08 -2.39 -11.39
CA GLY A 89 7.95 -3.34 -11.40
C GLY A 89 6.60 -2.64 -11.40
N SER A 90 6.58 -1.31 -11.26
CA SER A 90 5.40 -0.53 -10.91
C SER A 90 4.42 -0.33 -12.07
N THR A 91 3.14 -0.47 -11.78
CA THR A 91 2.02 -0.10 -12.65
C THR A 91 1.17 0.96 -11.96
N LEU A 92 0.28 1.64 -12.73
CA LEU A 92 -0.72 2.56 -12.14
C LEU A 92 -1.64 1.87 -11.12
N GLU A 93 -1.71 0.54 -11.18
CA GLU A 93 -2.57 -0.28 -10.31
C GLU A 93 -1.89 -0.66 -8.98
N ASP A 94 -0.57 -0.52 -8.89
CA ASP A 94 0.18 -0.91 -7.68
C ASP A 94 0.02 0.14 -6.56
N ASP A 95 -0.05 -0.30 -5.33
CA ASP A 95 0.04 0.58 -4.16
C ASP A 95 1.48 1.12 -4.01
N ILE A 96 1.63 2.26 -3.35
CA ILE A 96 2.91 2.96 -3.17
C ILE A 96 3.99 2.04 -2.59
N LEU A 97 3.61 1.19 -1.66
CA LEU A 97 4.52 0.27 -0.98
C LEU A 97 5.05 -0.82 -1.89
N ASP A 98 4.20 -1.37 -2.75
CA ASP A 98 4.58 -2.39 -3.73
C ASP A 98 5.54 -1.81 -4.76
N ARG A 99 5.36 -0.54 -5.13
CA ARG A 99 6.25 0.19 -6.03
C ARG A 99 7.63 0.37 -5.43
N GLN A 100 7.72 0.95 -4.23
CA GLN A 100 9.00 1.18 -3.57
C GLN A 100 9.78 -0.11 -3.30
N ALA A 101 9.08 -1.21 -3.03
CA ALA A 101 9.70 -2.51 -2.80
C ALA A 101 10.24 -3.17 -4.08
N ASN A 102 9.70 -2.82 -5.25
CA ASN A 102 10.03 -3.47 -6.52
C ASN A 102 10.86 -2.59 -7.47
N ASP A 103 11.07 -1.32 -7.14
CA ASP A 103 11.87 -0.40 -7.95
C ASP A 103 13.37 -0.64 -7.78
N HIS A 104 14.11 -0.29 -8.82
CA HIS A 104 15.58 -0.29 -8.76
C HIS A 104 16.07 0.62 -7.61
N PRO A 105 17.09 0.20 -6.83
CA PRO A 105 17.56 0.95 -5.65
C PRO A 105 17.87 2.44 -5.90
N ILE A 106 18.41 2.78 -7.07
CA ILE A 106 18.66 4.19 -7.43
C ILE A 106 17.36 4.96 -7.64
N LEU A 107 16.36 4.38 -8.32
CA LEU A 107 15.04 5.01 -8.49
C LEU A 107 14.33 5.19 -7.16
N SER A 108 14.37 4.17 -6.32
CA SER A 108 13.83 4.24 -4.94
C SER A 108 14.49 5.36 -4.14
N LEU A 109 15.82 5.52 -4.24
CA LEU A 109 16.55 6.60 -3.57
C LEU A 109 16.16 8.00 -4.08
N ILE A 110 16.03 8.16 -5.42
CA ILE A 110 15.61 9.42 -6.05
C ILE A 110 14.21 9.79 -5.58
N ASN A 111 13.27 8.84 -5.59
CA ASN A 111 11.91 9.06 -5.14
C ASN A 111 11.84 9.37 -3.64
N LEU A 112 12.60 8.64 -2.82
CA LEU A 112 12.66 8.85 -1.38
C LEU A 112 13.19 10.25 -1.03
N ALA A 113 14.24 10.72 -1.69
CA ALA A 113 14.77 12.06 -1.50
C ALA A 113 13.70 13.13 -1.76
N ARG A 114 12.92 12.97 -2.82
CA ARG A 114 11.84 13.90 -3.19
C ARG A 114 10.66 13.83 -2.22
N LEU A 115 10.24 12.63 -1.83
CA LEU A 115 9.17 12.43 -0.83
C LEU A 115 9.53 13.02 0.52
N CYS A 116 10.79 12.89 0.94
CA CYS A 116 11.32 13.50 2.17
C CYS A 116 11.70 14.97 2.03
N LYS A 117 11.58 15.59 0.85
CA LYS A 117 11.98 16.96 0.56
C LYS A 117 13.44 17.25 0.94
N THR A 118 14.32 16.26 0.73
CA THR A 118 15.76 16.35 0.96
C THR A 118 16.54 16.34 -0.35
N SER A 119 17.78 16.82 -0.33
CA SER A 119 18.62 16.67 -1.51
C SER A 119 18.98 15.19 -1.75
N LEU A 120 19.12 14.80 -3.02
CA LEU A 120 19.54 13.44 -3.37
C LEU A 120 20.85 13.05 -2.68
N ARG A 121 21.78 14.03 -2.52
CA ARG A 121 23.07 13.81 -1.85
C ARG A 121 22.92 13.52 -0.37
N GLU A 122 22.04 14.25 0.32
CA GLU A 122 21.76 14.00 1.74
C GLU A 122 21.11 12.64 1.94
N GLN A 123 20.14 12.30 1.07
CA GLN A 123 19.47 11.01 1.15
C GLN A 123 20.45 9.86 0.84
N TYR A 124 21.34 10.03 -0.14
CA TYR A 124 22.39 9.06 -0.43
C TYR A 124 23.32 8.82 0.77
N ASN A 125 23.71 9.87 1.47
CA ASN A 125 24.57 9.75 2.66
C ASN A 125 23.89 9.06 3.86
N LYS A 126 22.56 9.11 3.94
CA LYS A 126 21.75 8.45 4.99
C LYS A 126 21.40 7.00 4.66
N THR A 127 21.50 6.61 3.39
CA THR A 127 21.06 5.30 2.89
C THR A 127 22.27 4.46 2.54
N TYR A 128 22.29 3.19 2.96
CA TYR A 128 23.29 2.26 2.47
C TYR A 128 23.01 1.92 1.01
N MET A 129 23.92 2.36 0.09
CA MET A 129 23.81 2.12 -1.35
C MET A 129 25.00 1.29 -1.85
N VAL A 130 24.69 0.31 -2.71
CA VAL A 130 25.70 -0.48 -3.41
C VAL A 130 26.36 0.31 -4.54
N PHE A 131 25.64 1.29 -5.09
CA PHE A 131 26.10 2.12 -6.20
C PHE A 131 26.86 3.35 -5.66
N ASP A 132 27.97 3.71 -6.33
CA ASP A 132 28.69 4.94 -6.01
C ASP A 132 27.90 6.18 -6.39
N TRP A 133 28.29 7.32 -5.79
CA TRP A 133 27.61 8.59 -6.03
C TRP A 133 27.59 9.05 -7.48
N ASN A 134 28.65 8.82 -8.24
CA ASN A 134 28.72 9.28 -9.64
C ASN A 134 27.67 8.54 -10.47
N THR A 135 27.52 7.24 -10.25
CA THR A 135 26.48 6.42 -10.88
C THR A 135 25.09 6.91 -10.50
N VAL A 136 24.82 7.16 -9.21
CA VAL A 136 23.51 7.66 -8.76
C VAL A 136 23.19 9.02 -9.38
N ASN A 137 24.16 9.95 -9.36
CA ASN A 137 23.97 11.29 -9.90
C ASN A 137 23.83 11.28 -11.44
N TYR A 138 24.51 10.36 -12.13
CA TYR A 138 24.37 10.17 -13.57
C TYR A 138 22.95 9.70 -13.91
N VAL A 139 22.47 8.65 -13.22
CA VAL A 139 21.12 8.13 -13.43
C VAL A 139 20.05 9.19 -13.13
N ASP A 140 20.19 9.96 -12.05
CA ASP A 140 19.25 11.04 -11.70
C ASP A 140 19.15 12.10 -12.81
N LYS A 141 20.28 12.50 -13.38
CA LYS A 141 20.31 13.45 -14.49
C LYS A 141 19.64 12.89 -15.74
N CYS A 142 20.03 11.69 -16.17
CA CYS A 142 19.42 11.05 -17.34
C CYS A 142 17.92 10.80 -17.15
N TYR A 143 17.49 10.41 -15.94
CA TYR A 143 16.09 10.21 -15.60
C TYR A 143 15.27 11.49 -15.74
N LYS A 144 15.79 12.62 -15.22
CA LYS A 144 15.13 13.93 -15.33
C LYS A 144 15.07 14.41 -16.77
N GLU A 145 16.18 14.30 -17.52
CA GLU A 145 16.26 14.68 -18.93
C GLU A 145 15.31 13.85 -19.78
N TYR A 146 15.27 12.52 -19.57
CA TYR A 146 14.37 11.62 -20.28
C TYR A 146 12.90 12.01 -20.05
N LYS A 147 12.49 12.22 -18.79
CA LYS A 147 11.12 12.66 -18.47
C LYS A 147 10.78 13.99 -19.15
N GLN A 148 11.70 14.94 -19.12
CA GLN A 148 11.49 16.24 -19.73
C GLN A 148 11.36 16.16 -21.26
N GLN A 149 12.22 15.38 -21.93
CA GLN A 149 12.20 15.23 -23.39
C GLN A 149 10.93 14.54 -23.90
N HIS A 150 10.37 13.61 -23.12
CA HIS A 150 9.19 12.82 -23.51
C HIS A 150 7.91 13.34 -22.86
N GLU A 151 7.95 14.47 -22.14
CA GLU A 151 6.81 15.03 -21.38
C GLU A 151 6.17 14.01 -20.43
N LEU A 152 7.01 13.23 -19.72
CA LEU A 152 6.59 12.16 -18.84
C LEU A 152 6.67 12.58 -17.37
N TYR A 153 5.78 11.99 -16.58
CA TYR A 153 5.66 12.21 -15.14
C TYR A 153 5.74 10.89 -14.40
N ASP A 154 6.53 10.84 -13.35
CA ASP A 154 6.47 9.74 -12.38
C ASP A 154 5.44 10.04 -11.27
N PHE A 155 5.27 9.10 -10.35
CA PHE A 155 4.28 9.24 -9.27
C PHE A 155 4.59 10.38 -8.30
N THR A 156 5.86 10.69 -8.10
CA THR A 156 6.27 11.81 -7.25
C THR A 156 6.06 13.15 -7.97
N ASP A 157 6.21 13.18 -9.30
CA ASP A 157 5.87 14.36 -10.11
C ASP A 157 4.37 14.69 -10.01
N MET A 158 3.49 13.70 -9.98
CA MET A 158 2.04 13.93 -9.82
C MET A 158 1.73 14.70 -8.53
N LEU A 159 2.38 14.30 -7.41
CA LEU A 159 2.23 15.01 -6.14
C LEU A 159 2.75 16.44 -6.23
N GLN A 160 3.92 16.62 -6.84
CA GLN A 160 4.54 17.94 -6.99
C GLN A 160 3.69 18.85 -7.89
N CYS A 161 3.22 18.35 -9.03
CA CYS A 161 2.34 19.12 -9.95
C CYS A 161 1.06 19.56 -9.22
N PHE A 162 0.45 18.68 -8.41
CA PHE A 162 -0.72 19.06 -7.63
C PHE A 162 -0.40 20.21 -6.65
N ILE A 163 0.76 20.17 -5.98
CA ILE A 163 1.18 21.20 -5.06
C ILE A 163 1.42 22.53 -5.80
N ASP A 164 2.12 22.48 -6.92
CA ASP A 164 2.49 23.65 -7.71
C ASP A 164 1.25 24.36 -8.32
N GLU A 165 0.22 23.59 -8.66
CA GLU A 165 -1.03 24.09 -9.26
C GLU A 165 -2.19 24.22 -8.27
N ALA A 166 -1.94 24.02 -6.98
CA ALA A 166 -2.99 23.89 -5.96
C ALA A 166 -3.94 25.08 -5.85
N GLU A 167 -3.48 26.30 -6.12
CA GLU A 167 -4.33 27.51 -6.09
C GLU A 167 -5.46 27.47 -7.11
N VAL A 168 -5.25 26.77 -8.23
CA VAL A 168 -6.20 26.68 -9.34
C VAL A 168 -6.92 25.33 -9.35
N SER A 169 -6.21 24.24 -9.05
CA SER A 169 -6.68 22.88 -9.27
C SER A 169 -7.29 22.21 -8.05
N CYS A 170 -7.03 22.71 -6.82
CA CYS A 170 -7.54 22.08 -5.62
C CYS A 170 -9.04 22.35 -5.42
N PRO A 171 -9.88 21.30 -5.36
CA PRO A 171 -11.31 21.47 -5.11
C PRO A 171 -11.60 22.04 -3.71
N LYS A 172 -12.77 22.63 -3.54
CA LYS A 172 -13.27 23.04 -2.22
C LYS A 172 -14.09 21.92 -1.62
N PHE A 173 -13.84 21.62 -0.33
CA PHE A 173 -14.51 20.55 0.38
C PHE A 173 -15.30 21.06 1.58
N GLU A 174 -16.43 20.43 1.85
CA GLU A 174 -17.10 20.56 3.15
C GLU A 174 -16.32 19.76 4.22
N LEU A 175 -15.92 18.53 3.87
CA LEU A 175 -15.19 17.63 4.75
C LEU A 175 -14.06 16.92 4.01
N VAL A 176 -12.92 16.78 4.68
CA VAL A 176 -11.83 15.91 4.25
C VAL A 176 -11.55 14.89 5.35
N PHE A 177 -11.55 13.63 5.01
CA PHE A 177 -11.09 12.53 5.85
C PHE A 177 -9.77 12.02 5.30
N LEU A 178 -8.76 11.95 6.16
CA LEU A 178 -7.44 11.44 5.86
C LEU A 178 -7.16 10.25 6.78
N ASP A 179 -7.07 9.06 6.21
CA ASP A 179 -6.86 7.81 6.94
C ASP A 179 -5.40 7.36 6.86
N GLU A 180 -4.90 6.68 7.90
CA GLU A 180 -3.51 6.22 8.05
C GLU A 180 -2.49 7.37 7.90
N ALA A 181 -2.78 8.52 8.51
CA ALA A 181 -1.99 9.75 8.35
C ALA A 181 -0.55 9.62 8.87
N GLN A 182 -0.25 8.68 9.79
CA GLN A 182 1.10 8.42 10.27
C GLN A 182 2.06 7.91 9.18
N ASP A 183 1.53 7.44 8.04
CA ASP A 183 2.33 6.89 6.95
C ASP A 183 2.64 7.91 5.84
N LEU A 184 2.21 9.16 6.00
CA LEU A 184 2.46 10.22 5.02
C LEU A 184 3.91 10.72 5.07
N SER A 185 4.48 10.89 3.88
CA SER A 185 5.77 11.56 3.70
C SER A 185 5.64 13.09 3.80
N PRO A 186 6.74 13.85 4.01
CA PRO A 186 6.73 15.31 4.01
C PRO A 186 6.06 15.94 2.78
N LEU A 187 6.28 15.40 1.58
CA LEU A 187 5.62 15.88 0.37
C LEU A 187 4.10 15.64 0.38
N GLN A 188 3.65 14.52 0.93
CA GLN A 188 2.23 14.22 1.07
C GLN A 188 1.56 15.06 2.17
N TRP A 189 2.31 15.45 3.21
CA TRP A 189 1.86 16.42 4.20
C TRP A 189 1.62 17.80 3.62
N ASP A 190 2.45 18.26 2.65
CA ASP A 190 2.16 19.51 1.93
C ASP A 190 0.78 19.46 1.25
N ILE A 191 0.44 18.31 0.63
CA ILE A 191 -0.90 18.11 0.04
C ILE A 191 -1.99 18.13 1.12
N ALA A 192 -1.78 17.44 2.24
CA ALA A 192 -2.73 17.44 3.35
C ALA A 192 -3.01 18.86 3.85
N HIS A 193 -1.99 19.71 3.98
CA HIS A 193 -2.16 21.12 4.37
C HIS A 193 -2.89 21.95 3.31
N ILE A 194 -2.67 21.68 2.03
CA ILE A 194 -3.43 22.32 0.95
C ILE A 194 -4.92 21.94 1.05
N LEU A 195 -5.20 20.66 1.28
CA LEU A 195 -6.56 20.16 1.43
C LEU A 195 -7.26 20.76 2.65
N ASP A 196 -6.56 20.87 3.79
CA ASP A 196 -7.09 21.50 5.01
C ASP A 196 -7.48 22.96 4.76
N LYS A 197 -6.62 23.74 4.10
CA LYS A 197 -6.92 25.13 3.71
C LYS A 197 -8.12 25.24 2.77
N ASN A 198 -8.42 24.20 2.01
CA ASN A 198 -9.51 24.15 1.04
C ASN A 198 -10.75 23.41 1.56
N ALA A 199 -10.76 22.98 2.82
CA ALA A 199 -11.87 22.30 3.48
C ALA A 199 -12.45 23.16 4.60
N LYS A 200 -13.76 23.03 4.86
CA LYS A 200 -14.35 23.61 6.09
C LYS A 200 -13.87 22.86 7.32
N LYS A 201 -13.66 21.54 7.21
CA LYS A 201 -13.15 20.70 8.28
C LYS A 201 -12.39 19.52 7.75
N MET A 202 -11.23 19.24 8.36
CA MET A 202 -10.44 18.06 8.07
C MET A 202 -10.33 17.18 9.32
N TYR A 203 -10.39 15.87 9.12
CA TYR A 203 -10.14 14.84 10.12
C TYR A 203 -9.00 13.95 9.67
N ALA A 204 -7.89 13.99 10.38
CA ALA A 204 -6.78 13.08 10.17
C ALA A 204 -6.83 11.98 11.22
N ALA A 205 -6.83 10.73 10.79
CA ALA A 205 -6.77 9.58 11.66
C ALA A 205 -5.51 8.76 11.38
N GLY A 206 -4.94 8.19 12.44
CA GLY A 206 -3.75 7.36 12.35
C GLY A 206 -3.33 6.85 13.71
N ASP A 207 -2.31 6.01 13.71
CA ASP A 207 -1.70 5.46 14.91
C ASP A 207 -0.18 5.48 14.77
N ASP A 208 0.47 6.42 15.46
CA ASP A 208 1.93 6.59 15.41
C ASP A 208 2.69 5.35 15.90
N ASP A 209 2.09 4.50 16.74
CA ASP A 209 2.67 3.22 17.14
C ASP A 209 2.68 2.19 16.01
N GLN A 210 1.88 2.38 14.95
CA GLN A 210 1.81 1.54 13.76
C GLN A 210 2.61 2.09 12.58
N ALA A 211 3.37 3.17 12.76
CA ALA A 211 4.18 3.80 11.73
C ALA A 211 5.40 2.94 11.35
N ILE A 212 5.19 1.95 10.51
CA ILE A 212 6.21 1.01 10.05
C ILE A 212 6.84 1.38 8.71
N TYR A 213 6.40 2.49 8.07
CA TYR A 213 6.83 2.91 6.73
C TYR A 213 7.83 4.07 6.73
N ARG A 214 8.55 4.30 7.84
CA ARG A 214 9.65 5.30 7.88
C ARG A 214 10.70 5.07 6.81
N TRP A 215 10.99 3.81 6.45
CA TRP A 215 11.90 3.45 5.37
C TRP A 215 11.40 3.90 3.98
N ALA A 216 10.09 4.09 3.85
CA ALA A 216 9.43 4.58 2.65
C ALA A 216 9.21 6.11 2.66
N GLY A 217 9.70 6.80 3.70
CA GLY A 217 9.66 8.25 3.83
C GLY A 217 8.54 8.80 4.71
N ALA A 218 7.83 7.95 5.48
CA ALA A 218 6.80 8.41 6.41
C ALA A 218 7.38 9.36 7.48
N ASP A 219 6.70 10.47 7.72
CA ASP A 219 7.05 11.49 8.72
C ASP A 219 6.08 11.42 9.90
N VAL A 220 6.42 10.54 10.84
CA VAL A 220 5.62 10.31 12.05
C VAL A 220 5.68 11.52 13.01
N GLU A 221 6.81 12.22 13.06
CA GLU A 221 6.95 13.40 13.89
C GLU A 221 5.94 14.48 13.49
N HIS A 222 5.72 14.66 12.22
CA HIS A 222 4.70 15.59 11.71
C HIS A 222 3.30 15.20 12.19
N PHE A 223 2.94 13.90 12.10
CA PHE A 223 1.66 13.40 12.60
C PHE A 223 1.46 13.63 14.10
N ILE A 224 2.50 13.35 14.92
CA ILE A 224 2.45 13.51 16.38
C ILE A 224 2.27 14.98 16.79
N THR A 225 2.86 15.91 16.03
CA THR A 225 2.87 17.35 16.31
C THR A 225 1.80 18.13 15.54
N LEU A 226 0.88 17.44 14.89
CA LEU A 226 -0.18 18.08 14.11
C LEU A 226 -1.05 18.97 15.00
N ASP A 227 -1.20 20.24 14.59
CA ASP A 227 -2.06 21.20 15.30
C ASP A 227 -3.54 20.83 15.18
N GLY A 228 -4.28 20.99 16.27
CA GLY A 228 -5.71 20.77 16.28
C GLY A 228 -6.21 20.05 17.53
N SER A 229 -7.52 19.78 17.58
CA SER A 229 -8.11 18.97 18.64
C SER A 229 -7.89 17.49 18.34
N SER A 230 -7.37 16.74 19.29
CA SER A 230 -7.12 15.31 19.14
C SER A 230 -8.00 14.49 20.10
N GLU A 231 -8.45 13.35 19.62
CA GLU A 231 -9.21 12.38 20.40
C GLU A 231 -8.61 10.98 20.20
N THR A 232 -8.35 10.28 21.29
CA THR A 232 -7.87 8.89 21.24
C THR A 232 -9.06 7.94 21.29
N LEU A 233 -9.16 7.07 20.28
CA LEU A 233 -10.10 5.97 20.23
C LEU A 233 -9.55 4.80 21.05
N SER A 234 -9.80 4.81 22.35
CA SER A 234 -9.14 3.88 23.29
C SER A 234 -9.61 2.44 23.16
N GLN A 235 -10.88 2.18 22.79
CA GLN A 235 -11.40 0.82 22.75
C GLN A 235 -11.00 0.06 21.50
N SER A 236 -10.25 -1.02 21.67
CA SER A 236 -9.99 -1.99 20.61
C SER A 236 -11.04 -3.10 20.59
N TYR A 237 -11.69 -3.30 19.44
CA TYR A 237 -12.63 -4.39 19.20
C TYR A 237 -11.99 -5.60 18.52
N ARG A 238 -10.69 -5.53 18.21
CA ARG A 238 -9.93 -6.57 17.50
C ARG A 238 -8.95 -7.31 18.38
N VAL A 239 -8.26 -6.60 19.26
CA VAL A 239 -7.07 -7.09 19.96
C VAL A 239 -7.43 -7.68 21.33
N PRO A 240 -7.20 -9.00 21.59
CA PRO A 240 -7.40 -9.62 22.89
C PRO A 240 -6.41 -9.14 23.94
N ARG A 241 -6.72 -9.36 25.24
CA ARG A 241 -5.95 -8.87 26.39
C ARG A 241 -4.48 -9.29 26.39
N LEU A 242 -4.16 -10.57 26.16
CA LEU A 242 -2.79 -11.06 26.19
C LEU A 242 -1.96 -10.55 25.01
N ILE A 243 -2.59 -10.45 23.82
CA ILE A 243 -1.96 -9.85 22.64
C ILE A 243 -1.67 -8.36 22.90
N HIS A 244 -2.65 -7.63 23.43
CA HIS A 244 -2.51 -6.22 23.79
C HIS A 244 -1.34 -6.02 24.78
N ARG A 245 -1.30 -6.81 25.87
CA ARG A 245 -0.21 -6.74 26.86
C ARG A 245 1.17 -6.97 26.23
N THR A 246 1.28 -7.91 25.29
CA THR A 246 2.53 -8.16 24.57
C THR A 246 2.89 -6.97 23.67
N ALA A 247 1.94 -6.41 22.94
CA ALA A 247 2.14 -5.23 22.12
C ALA A 247 2.60 -4.03 22.97
N GLU A 248 1.98 -3.77 24.13
CA GLU A 248 2.36 -2.69 25.04
C GLU A 248 3.82 -2.80 25.52
N THR A 249 4.34 -4.02 25.76
CA THR A 249 5.75 -4.20 26.12
C THR A 249 6.72 -3.81 24.99
N ILE A 250 6.27 -3.85 23.75
CA ILE A 250 7.07 -3.45 22.59
C ILE A 250 6.95 -1.94 22.39
N VAL A 251 5.72 -1.45 22.34
CA VAL A 251 5.41 -0.04 22.06
C VAL A 251 5.95 0.91 23.13
N SER A 252 6.00 0.49 24.40
CA SER A 252 6.61 1.25 25.51
C SER A 252 8.08 1.57 25.33
N ARG A 253 8.77 0.94 24.37
CA ARG A 253 10.18 1.23 24.02
C ARG A 253 10.32 2.38 23.02
N ILE A 254 9.25 2.84 22.43
CA ILE A 254 9.25 3.96 21.48
C ILE A 254 9.36 5.25 22.28
N ASN A 255 10.45 6.00 22.06
CA ASN A 255 10.71 7.24 22.79
C ASN A 255 9.82 8.41 22.36
N ASN A 256 9.55 8.52 21.06
CA ASN A 256 8.74 9.59 20.50
C ASN A 256 7.40 9.02 20.03
N ARG A 257 6.37 9.17 20.87
CA ARG A 257 5.01 8.72 20.59
C ARG A 257 3.98 9.66 21.22
N TYR A 258 2.79 9.72 20.64
CA TYR A 258 1.67 10.43 21.22
C TYR A 258 1.20 9.72 22.51
N PRO A 259 0.99 10.42 23.64
CA PRO A 259 0.48 9.81 24.88
C PRO A 259 -0.93 9.29 24.69
N LYS A 260 -1.10 7.98 24.63
CA LYS A 260 -2.40 7.32 24.45
C LYS A 260 -2.48 6.02 25.23
N ARG A 261 -3.69 5.59 25.52
CA ARG A 261 -3.95 4.32 26.19
C ARG A 261 -5.05 3.58 25.43
N TYR A 262 -4.80 2.30 25.18
CA TYR A 262 -5.77 1.42 24.55
C TYR A 262 -6.36 0.45 25.56
N GLU A 263 -7.62 0.05 25.32
CA GLU A 263 -8.31 -1.00 26.07
C GLU A 263 -8.57 -2.17 25.11
N PRO A 264 -8.15 -3.39 25.47
CA PRO A 264 -8.36 -4.57 24.65
C PRO A 264 -9.84 -4.99 24.63
N LYS A 265 -10.22 -5.80 23.66
CA LYS A 265 -11.53 -6.46 23.69
C LYS A 265 -11.62 -7.41 24.90
N ASN A 266 -12.86 -7.73 25.32
CA ASN A 266 -13.11 -8.56 26.50
C ASN A 266 -12.92 -10.07 26.21
N GLU A 267 -11.75 -10.44 25.69
CA GLU A 267 -11.30 -11.82 25.45
C GLU A 267 -9.81 -11.91 25.82
N ASP A 268 -9.38 -13.05 26.34
CA ASP A 268 -7.97 -13.20 26.76
C ASP A 268 -7.03 -13.41 25.57
N GLY A 269 -7.41 -14.22 24.60
CA GLY A 269 -6.52 -14.68 23.55
C GLY A 269 -5.41 -15.57 24.06
N SER A 270 -4.38 -15.82 23.24
CA SER A 270 -3.18 -16.55 23.66
C SER A 270 -1.94 -16.04 22.95
N VAL A 271 -0.79 -16.13 23.62
CA VAL A 271 0.52 -15.82 23.06
C VAL A 271 1.43 -17.01 23.37
N GLN A 272 2.02 -17.59 22.33
CA GLN A 272 2.95 -18.70 22.45
C GLN A 272 4.26 -18.35 21.75
N HIS A 273 5.38 -18.74 22.34
CA HIS A 273 6.70 -18.63 21.73
C HIS A 273 7.12 -20.01 21.24
N VAL A 274 7.41 -20.11 19.96
CA VAL A 274 8.00 -21.31 19.36
C VAL A 274 9.41 -21.01 18.90
N SER A 275 10.33 -21.91 19.17
CA SER A 275 11.76 -21.74 18.85
C SER A 275 12.08 -22.22 17.44
N ARG A 276 11.28 -23.12 16.89
CA ARG A 276 11.49 -23.76 15.59
C ARG A 276 10.22 -23.73 14.79
N LEU A 277 10.36 -23.55 13.48
CA LEU A 277 9.22 -23.49 12.57
C LEU A 277 8.44 -24.81 12.56
N GLU A 278 9.13 -25.94 12.70
CA GLU A 278 8.55 -27.28 12.71
C GLU A 278 7.65 -27.55 13.93
N ASP A 279 7.83 -26.77 15.01
CA ASP A 279 7.00 -26.87 16.22
C ASP A 279 5.63 -26.14 16.06
N LEU A 280 5.42 -25.47 14.92
CA LEU A 280 4.20 -24.74 14.63
C LEU A 280 3.18 -25.62 13.94
N ASP A 281 2.10 -25.97 14.66
CA ASP A 281 0.97 -26.71 14.06
C ASP A 281 -0.01 -25.74 13.36
N VAL A 282 0.06 -25.72 12.05
CA VAL A 282 -0.84 -24.93 11.18
C VAL A 282 -1.93 -25.80 10.51
N SER A 283 -2.15 -27.01 11.00
CA SER A 283 -3.09 -27.97 10.40
C SER A 283 -4.57 -27.58 10.53
N SER A 284 -4.89 -26.68 11.45
CA SER A 284 -6.26 -26.25 11.72
C SER A 284 -6.35 -24.75 11.91
N GLY A 285 -7.56 -24.18 11.70
CA GLY A 285 -7.82 -22.75 11.86
C GLY A 285 -7.43 -21.91 10.66
N GLN A 286 -7.41 -20.57 10.86
CA GLN A 286 -6.98 -19.59 9.87
C GLN A 286 -5.70 -18.91 10.38
N TRP A 287 -4.67 -18.93 9.56
CA TRP A 287 -3.35 -18.41 9.92
C TRP A 287 -2.97 -17.22 9.05
N LEU A 288 -2.42 -16.19 9.69
CA LEU A 288 -1.69 -15.11 9.02
C LEU A 288 -0.25 -15.13 9.53
N ILE A 289 0.70 -15.37 8.63
CA ILE A 289 2.12 -15.45 8.96
C ILE A 289 2.79 -14.19 8.43
N LEU A 290 3.41 -13.44 9.33
CA LEU A 290 4.06 -12.17 9.05
C LEU A 290 5.56 -12.27 9.32
N ALA A 291 6.36 -11.55 8.54
CA ALA A 291 7.78 -11.39 8.76
C ALA A 291 8.21 -9.95 8.43
N GLN A 292 9.30 -9.50 9.03
CA GLN A 292 9.87 -8.17 8.80
C GLN A 292 10.32 -7.97 7.34
N ALA A 293 10.80 -9.05 6.69
CA ALA A 293 11.23 -9.00 5.29
C ALA A 293 10.75 -10.24 4.53
N GLY A 294 10.45 -10.07 3.24
CA GLY A 294 9.87 -11.14 2.41
C GLY A 294 10.71 -12.42 2.33
N TYR A 295 12.05 -12.30 2.31
CA TYR A 295 12.94 -13.47 2.24
C TYR A 295 12.86 -14.37 3.50
N ILE A 296 12.47 -13.81 4.65
CA ILE A 296 12.29 -14.56 5.90
C ILE A 296 11.11 -15.54 5.80
N LEU A 297 10.16 -15.27 4.91
CA LEU A 297 9.02 -16.17 4.67
C LEU A 297 9.37 -17.37 3.78
N ASN A 298 10.51 -17.40 3.10
CA ASN A 298 10.86 -18.48 2.19
C ASN A 298 10.86 -19.86 2.88
N PRO A 299 11.48 -20.07 4.06
CA PRO A 299 11.41 -21.35 4.77
C PRO A 299 9.98 -21.76 5.15
N VAL A 300 9.13 -20.78 5.49
CA VAL A 300 7.71 -21.02 5.79
C VAL A 300 6.97 -21.49 4.54
N VAL A 301 7.19 -20.81 3.40
CA VAL A 301 6.59 -21.17 2.11
C VAL A 301 7.00 -22.60 1.71
N ASP A 302 8.27 -22.95 1.89
CA ASP A 302 8.80 -24.28 1.56
C ASP A 302 8.21 -25.35 2.50
N MET A 303 8.09 -25.07 3.77
CA MET A 303 7.44 -25.94 4.76
C MET A 303 5.96 -26.18 4.41
N LEU A 304 5.22 -25.11 4.11
CA LEU A 304 3.80 -25.22 3.76
C LEU A 304 3.59 -26.03 2.46
N LYS A 305 4.46 -25.81 1.45
CA LYS A 305 4.43 -26.58 0.19
C LYS A 305 4.72 -28.05 0.42
N SER A 306 5.79 -28.38 1.15
CA SER A 306 6.19 -29.76 1.41
C SER A 306 5.17 -30.52 2.26
N SER A 307 4.45 -29.83 3.13
CA SER A 307 3.36 -30.37 3.94
C SER A 307 2.01 -30.40 3.21
N GLY A 308 1.93 -29.91 1.96
CA GLY A 308 0.70 -29.93 1.16
C GLY A 308 -0.38 -28.93 1.60
N TYR A 309 -0.02 -27.91 2.37
CA TYR A 309 -0.97 -26.87 2.78
C TYR A 309 -1.29 -25.91 1.64
N LEU A 310 -2.56 -25.49 1.57
CA LEU A 310 -3.00 -24.42 0.67
C LEU A 310 -2.84 -23.08 1.36
N PHE A 311 -2.16 -22.15 0.70
CA PHE A 311 -1.93 -20.81 1.22
C PHE A 311 -1.95 -19.75 0.11
N THR A 312 -2.00 -18.49 0.53
CA THR A 312 -1.83 -17.34 -0.36
C THR A 312 -0.57 -16.59 0.07
N HIS A 313 0.29 -16.24 -0.86
CA HIS A 313 1.49 -15.45 -0.63
C HIS A 313 1.54 -14.28 -1.62
N LYS A 314 1.62 -13.05 -1.12
CA LYS A 314 1.59 -11.82 -1.95
C LYS A 314 0.42 -11.79 -2.94
N GLY A 315 -0.78 -12.18 -2.50
CA GLY A 315 -1.98 -12.23 -3.34
C GLY A 315 -2.09 -13.45 -4.27
N HIS A 316 -1.01 -14.23 -4.42
CA HIS A 316 -1.00 -15.43 -5.27
C HIS A 316 -1.30 -16.69 -4.48
N ARG A 317 -2.19 -17.53 -4.98
CA ARG A 317 -2.47 -18.85 -4.40
C ARG A 317 -1.29 -19.79 -4.62
N SER A 318 -1.02 -20.67 -3.64
CA SER A 318 0.04 -21.70 -3.71
C SER A 318 -0.18 -22.69 -4.86
N ILE A 319 -1.42 -22.87 -5.30
CA ILE A 319 -1.80 -23.66 -6.45
C ILE A 319 -2.49 -22.74 -7.46
N SER A 320 -1.99 -22.71 -8.69
CA SER A 320 -2.60 -21.92 -9.77
C SER A 320 -4.00 -22.46 -10.12
N ALA A 321 -4.86 -21.58 -10.66
CA ALA A 321 -6.18 -22.00 -11.13
C ALA A 321 -6.10 -23.13 -12.18
N LYS A 322 -5.05 -23.10 -13.02
CA LYS A 322 -4.79 -24.11 -14.04
C LYS A 322 -4.48 -25.49 -13.44
N ILE A 323 -3.63 -25.56 -12.40
CA ILE A 323 -3.35 -26.81 -11.68
C ILE A 323 -4.61 -27.32 -10.99
N SER A 324 -5.37 -26.43 -10.33
CA SER A 324 -6.62 -26.80 -9.66
C SER A 324 -7.65 -27.35 -10.65
N SER A 325 -7.77 -26.74 -11.84
CA SER A 325 -8.63 -27.21 -12.92
C SER A 325 -8.20 -28.58 -13.44
N ALA A 326 -6.90 -28.78 -13.65
CA ALA A 326 -6.33 -30.04 -14.10
C ALA A 326 -6.59 -31.21 -13.10
N VAL A 327 -6.36 -30.94 -11.80
CA VAL A 327 -6.60 -31.90 -10.71
C VAL A 327 -8.10 -32.27 -10.64
N ASN A 328 -8.98 -31.26 -10.69
CA ASN A 328 -10.42 -31.48 -10.68
C ASN A 328 -10.89 -32.26 -11.93
N GLY A 329 -10.34 -31.93 -13.10
CA GLY A 329 -10.62 -32.63 -14.35
C GLY A 329 -10.17 -34.10 -14.30
N TRP A 330 -8.97 -34.36 -13.79
CA TRP A 330 -8.47 -35.71 -13.55
C TRP A 330 -9.40 -36.52 -12.65
N GLU A 331 -9.83 -35.93 -11.52
CA GLU A 331 -10.72 -36.59 -10.58
C GLU A 331 -12.12 -36.86 -11.18
N GLN A 332 -12.63 -35.96 -12.02
CA GLN A 332 -13.87 -36.20 -12.77
C GLN A 332 -13.71 -37.35 -13.74
N MET A 333 -12.61 -37.40 -14.50
CA MET A 333 -12.30 -38.50 -15.44
C MET A 333 -12.16 -39.84 -14.71
N ARG A 334 -11.46 -39.83 -13.55
CA ARG A 334 -11.34 -41.02 -12.68
C ARG A 334 -12.69 -41.56 -12.20
N LYS A 335 -13.67 -40.64 -12.01
CA LYS A 335 -15.08 -41.00 -11.65
C LYS A 335 -15.96 -41.30 -12.85
N GLY A 336 -15.39 -41.46 -14.06
CA GLY A 336 -16.12 -41.80 -15.29
C GLY A 336 -16.95 -40.64 -15.87
N LYS A 337 -16.69 -39.38 -15.48
CA LYS A 337 -17.36 -38.21 -16.03
C LYS A 337 -16.65 -37.72 -17.29
N SER A 338 -17.40 -37.19 -18.25
CA SER A 338 -16.86 -36.55 -19.45
C SER A 338 -16.24 -35.19 -19.07
N ILE A 339 -15.08 -34.89 -19.63
CA ILE A 339 -14.38 -33.62 -19.50
C ILE A 339 -14.06 -33.03 -20.88
N THR A 340 -13.77 -31.73 -20.94
CA THR A 340 -13.43 -31.08 -22.22
C THR A 340 -12.02 -31.44 -22.69
N LEU A 341 -11.79 -31.36 -24.01
CA LEU A 341 -10.50 -31.62 -24.60
C LEU A 341 -9.42 -30.65 -24.07
N GLU A 342 -9.80 -29.40 -23.75
CA GLU A 342 -8.92 -28.40 -23.14
C GLU A 342 -8.46 -28.85 -21.75
N THR A 343 -9.38 -29.31 -20.91
CA THR A 343 -9.06 -29.89 -19.60
C THR A 343 -8.14 -31.09 -19.71
N VAL A 344 -8.34 -31.97 -20.72
CA VAL A 344 -7.41 -33.08 -20.99
C VAL A 344 -6.02 -32.61 -21.33
N LYS A 345 -5.87 -31.58 -22.19
CA LYS A 345 -4.57 -31.01 -22.55
C LYS A 345 -3.88 -30.40 -21.31
N ASP A 346 -4.63 -29.72 -20.45
CA ASP A 346 -4.08 -29.17 -19.21
C ASP A 346 -3.60 -30.28 -18.27
N ILE A 347 -4.36 -31.37 -18.09
CA ILE A 347 -3.94 -32.51 -17.28
C ILE A 347 -2.63 -33.08 -17.84
N TYR A 348 -2.55 -33.35 -19.13
CA TYR A 348 -1.33 -33.88 -19.76
C TYR A 348 -0.11 -32.93 -19.63
N SER A 349 -0.32 -31.62 -19.70
CA SER A 349 0.77 -30.63 -19.56
C SER A 349 1.43 -30.70 -18.18
N PHE A 350 0.71 -31.13 -17.14
CA PHE A 350 1.27 -31.32 -15.79
C PHE A 350 1.82 -32.73 -15.54
N MET A 351 1.38 -33.73 -16.26
CA MET A 351 1.87 -35.13 -16.11
C MET A 351 3.31 -35.29 -16.62
N PHE A 352 3.74 -34.52 -17.62
CA PHE A 352 5.10 -34.61 -18.19
C PHE A 352 6.22 -34.14 -17.26
N PHE A 353 5.91 -33.39 -16.21
CA PHE A 353 6.91 -32.93 -15.23
C PHE A 353 7.25 -33.96 -14.12
N PHE A 354 6.55 -35.09 -14.09
CA PHE A 354 6.77 -36.13 -13.06
C PHE A 354 7.58 -37.33 -13.56
N PHE A 355 8.08 -37.31 -14.79
CA PHE A 355 8.83 -38.42 -15.40
C PHE A 355 10.28 -38.11 -15.82
N PHE A 356 10.87 -37.04 -15.26
CA PHE A 356 12.31 -36.79 -15.41
C PHE A 356 12.94 -36.48 -14.07
#